data_dbebd223bf12f9272830e13a2c3f672d
#
_entry.id   dbebd223bf12f9272830e13a2c3f672d
#
_cell.length_a   1.000
_cell.length_b   1.000
_cell.length_c   1.000
_cell.angle_alpha   90.00
_cell.angle_beta   90.00
_cell.angle_gamma   90.00
#
_symmetry.space_group_name_H-M   'P 1'
#
loop_
_entity.id
_entity.type
_entity.pdbx_description
1 polymer ?
#
loop_
_entity_poly.entity_id
_entity_poly.type
_entity_poly.pdbx_seq_one_letter_code
_entity_poly.pdbx_strand_id
1 'polypeptide(L)'
;MFNKVLIANRGAIATRVTRTLKTLGVKAVAVFAEADRASLHVSQADEAYCLGEGSARETYLNQDKLFALMEQHGVDAVHPGYGFLSENPDFVKGCEARGIAFIGPTPEQMDTFGLKHTARTLAQKTGVPLLPGTDLLTDKNAALKAAEEIGYPVMLKSTAGGGGIGMQICENADSLDKAWDSVRRLSANNFSNDGVFIEKYIARA
;
A
#
# COMPACT_ATOMS: atom_id res chain seq x y z
N MET A 1 -10.39 24.83 2.12
CA MET A 1 -10.72 23.70 3.05
C MET A 1 -11.79 22.88 2.36
N PHE A 2 -11.76 21.57 2.47
CA PHE A 2 -12.80 20.71 1.86
C PHE A 2 -14.13 20.89 2.58
N ASN A 3 -15.24 20.71 1.85
CA ASN A 3 -16.59 20.77 2.41
C ASN A 3 -17.10 19.36 2.76
N LYS A 4 -16.79 18.37 1.91
CA LYS A 4 -17.29 17.00 2.04
C LYS A 4 -16.22 16.00 1.61
N VAL A 5 -15.86 15.09 2.51
CA VAL A 5 -14.82 14.07 2.30
C VAL A 5 -15.42 12.67 2.39
N LEU A 6 -15.26 11.89 1.33
CA LEU A 6 -15.56 10.45 1.36
C LEU A 6 -14.39 9.67 1.98
N ILE A 7 -14.71 8.74 2.85
CA ILE A 7 -13.73 7.85 3.47
C ILE A 7 -13.80 6.50 2.75
N ALA A 8 -12.86 6.25 1.83
CA ALA A 8 -12.81 5.03 1.03
C ALA A 8 -12.19 3.87 1.84
N ASN A 9 -12.75 3.62 3.01
CA ASN A 9 -12.30 2.57 3.92
C ASN A 9 -13.43 2.19 4.89
N ARG A 10 -13.18 1.30 5.85
CA ARG A 10 -14.15 0.80 6.83
C ARG A 10 -13.56 0.68 8.24
N GLY A 11 -14.40 0.32 9.21
CA GLY A 11 -13.99 -0.06 10.56
C GLY A 11 -13.29 1.05 11.34
N ALA A 12 -12.25 0.70 12.08
CA ALA A 12 -11.57 1.59 13.00
C ALA A 12 -10.94 2.81 12.31
N ILE A 13 -10.33 2.63 11.14
CA ILE A 13 -9.70 3.75 10.42
C ILE A 13 -10.75 4.74 9.89
N ALA A 14 -11.86 4.24 9.33
CA ALA A 14 -12.93 5.12 8.87
C ALA A 14 -13.55 5.91 10.04
N THR A 15 -13.79 5.26 11.18
CA THR A 15 -14.23 5.93 12.42
C THR A 15 -13.23 7.00 12.87
N ARG A 16 -11.92 6.69 12.83
CA ARG A 16 -10.86 7.63 13.23
C ARG A 16 -10.84 8.88 12.34
N VAL A 17 -10.95 8.70 11.02
CA VAL A 17 -10.99 9.81 10.05
C VAL A 17 -12.27 10.64 10.24
N THR A 18 -13.43 9.99 10.39
CA THR A 18 -14.72 10.67 10.66
C THR A 18 -14.64 11.64 11.83
N ARG A 19 -14.02 11.20 12.96
CA ARG A 19 -13.86 12.07 14.14
C ARG A 19 -13.04 13.33 13.82
N THR A 20 -11.97 13.21 13.07
CA THR A 20 -11.13 14.34 12.68
C THR A 20 -11.89 15.29 11.75
N LEU A 21 -12.58 14.77 10.74
CA LEU A 21 -13.39 15.59 9.82
C LEU A 21 -14.43 16.39 10.58
N LYS A 22 -15.15 15.78 11.51
CA LYS A 22 -16.13 16.47 12.37
C LYS A 22 -15.51 17.58 13.22
N THR A 23 -14.33 17.32 13.79
CA THR A 23 -13.60 18.36 14.55
C THR A 23 -13.21 19.55 13.67
N LEU A 24 -12.93 19.30 12.38
CA LEU A 24 -12.60 20.33 11.40
C LEU A 24 -13.84 21.02 10.77
N GLY A 25 -15.05 20.59 11.12
CA GLY A 25 -16.28 21.10 10.51
C GLY A 25 -16.51 20.64 9.08
N VAL A 26 -15.86 19.55 8.66
CA VAL A 26 -15.96 18.96 7.32
C VAL A 26 -16.92 17.77 7.34
N LYS A 27 -17.86 17.71 6.41
CA LYS A 27 -18.81 16.59 6.31
C LYS A 27 -18.09 15.29 5.98
N ALA A 28 -18.31 14.28 6.81
CA ALA A 28 -17.77 12.93 6.63
C ALA A 28 -18.77 12.03 5.92
N VAL A 29 -18.37 11.47 4.79
CA VAL A 29 -19.16 10.50 4.02
C VAL A 29 -18.53 9.11 4.19
N ALA A 30 -19.28 8.18 4.77
CA ALA A 30 -18.87 6.78 4.85
C ALA A 30 -19.40 5.98 3.66
N VAL A 31 -18.65 4.96 3.26
CA VAL A 31 -19.13 3.89 2.39
C VAL A 31 -19.10 2.56 3.16
N PHE A 32 -20.02 1.66 2.84
CA PHE A 32 -20.08 0.36 3.52
C PHE A 32 -20.61 -0.75 2.61
N ALA A 33 -20.04 -1.94 2.72
CA ALA A 33 -20.66 -3.16 2.20
C ALA A 33 -21.84 -3.55 3.09
N GLU A 34 -22.82 -4.28 2.58
CA GLU A 34 -24.02 -4.67 3.34
C GLU A 34 -23.69 -5.34 4.67
N ALA A 35 -22.66 -6.20 4.69
CA ALA A 35 -22.17 -6.86 5.90
C ALA A 35 -21.66 -5.89 6.99
N ASP A 36 -21.28 -4.67 6.61
CA ASP A 36 -20.76 -3.65 7.52
C ASP A 36 -21.82 -2.59 7.93
N ARG A 37 -23.07 -2.75 7.53
CA ARG A 37 -24.19 -1.79 7.76
C ARG A 37 -24.32 -1.33 9.21
N ALA A 38 -24.14 -2.23 10.16
CA ALA A 38 -24.23 -1.94 11.59
C ALA A 38 -22.93 -1.42 12.22
N SER A 39 -21.90 -1.19 11.41
CA SER A 39 -20.58 -0.77 11.90
C SER A 39 -20.58 0.67 12.39
N LEU A 40 -19.70 0.94 13.36
CA LEU A 40 -19.60 2.25 14.02
C LEU A 40 -19.27 3.38 13.03
N HIS A 41 -18.44 3.13 12.03
CA HIS A 41 -18.08 4.14 11.02
C HIS A 41 -19.29 4.60 10.19
N VAL A 42 -20.28 3.73 9.99
CA VAL A 42 -21.53 4.05 9.29
C VAL A 42 -22.40 4.97 10.15
N SER A 43 -22.64 4.60 11.41
CA SER A 43 -23.49 5.36 12.32
C SER A 43 -22.90 6.70 12.76
N GLN A 44 -21.57 6.86 12.71
CA GLN A 44 -20.89 8.11 13.10
C GLN A 44 -20.67 9.09 11.95
N ALA A 45 -20.79 8.68 10.69
CA ALA A 45 -20.66 9.58 9.54
C ALA A 45 -21.87 10.55 9.44
N ASP A 46 -21.69 11.65 8.73
CA ASP A 46 -22.79 12.58 8.44
C ASP A 46 -23.68 12.04 7.32
N GLU A 47 -23.07 11.33 6.37
CA GLU A 47 -23.76 10.62 5.28
C GLU A 47 -23.11 9.23 5.14
N ALA A 48 -23.89 8.22 4.74
CA ALA A 48 -23.36 6.88 4.53
C ALA A 48 -24.06 6.18 3.36
N TYR A 49 -23.28 5.55 2.47
CA TYR A 49 -23.79 4.94 1.25
C TYR A 49 -23.37 3.47 1.13
N CYS A 50 -24.33 2.63 0.80
CA CYS A 50 -24.12 1.20 0.63
C CYS A 50 -23.48 0.90 -0.74
N LEU A 51 -22.38 0.16 -0.72
CA LEU A 51 -21.69 -0.35 -1.92
C LEU A 51 -22.31 -1.66 -2.47
N GLY A 52 -23.30 -2.21 -1.73
CA GLY A 52 -23.93 -3.48 -2.05
C GLY A 52 -23.32 -4.65 -1.28
N GLU A 53 -23.73 -5.85 -1.69
CA GLU A 53 -23.22 -7.12 -1.17
C GLU A 53 -21.95 -7.54 -1.92
N GLY A 54 -21.20 -8.49 -1.35
CA GLY A 54 -20.07 -9.15 -1.97
C GLY A 54 -18.73 -8.93 -1.27
N SER A 55 -17.68 -9.38 -1.93
CA SER A 55 -16.29 -9.25 -1.48
C SER A 55 -15.80 -7.80 -1.48
N ALA A 56 -14.65 -7.55 -0.87
CA ALA A 56 -14.01 -6.23 -0.94
C ALA A 56 -13.74 -5.79 -2.39
N ARG A 57 -13.46 -6.72 -3.31
CA ARG A 57 -13.25 -6.45 -4.73
C ARG A 57 -14.51 -5.88 -5.40
N GLU A 58 -15.68 -6.35 -5.00
CA GLU A 58 -16.98 -5.94 -5.56
C GLU A 58 -17.53 -4.69 -4.88
N THR A 59 -16.97 -4.31 -3.74
CA THR A 59 -17.42 -3.20 -2.89
C THR A 59 -16.33 -2.13 -2.73
N TYR A 60 -15.53 -2.18 -1.68
CA TYR A 60 -14.52 -1.16 -1.31
C TYR A 60 -13.39 -0.95 -2.34
N LEU A 61 -13.08 -1.96 -3.15
CA LEU A 61 -12.08 -1.89 -4.23
C LEU A 61 -12.68 -1.59 -5.60
N ASN A 62 -14.00 -1.47 -5.69
CA ASN A 62 -14.69 -1.12 -6.92
C ASN A 62 -14.64 0.39 -7.14
N GLN A 63 -13.64 0.83 -7.91
CA GLN A 63 -13.40 2.24 -8.17
C GLN A 63 -14.58 2.93 -8.85
N ASP A 64 -15.24 2.27 -9.81
CA ASP A 64 -16.37 2.84 -10.55
C ASP A 64 -17.55 3.18 -9.63
N LYS A 65 -17.85 2.29 -8.67
CA LYS A 65 -18.87 2.57 -7.66
C LYS A 65 -18.49 3.76 -6.78
N LEU A 66 -17.23 3.85 -6.37
CA LEU A 66 -16.75 4.95 -5.54
C LEU A 66 -16.79 6.28 -6.31
N PHE A 67 -16.34 6.30 -7.56
CA PHE A 67 -16.40 7.49 -8.41
C PHE A 67 -17.85 7.95 -8.62
N ALA A 68 -18.75 7.05 -8.98
CA ALA A 68 -20.17 7.38 -9.16
C ALA A 68 -20.78 7.98 -7.88
N LEU A 69 -20.49 7.43 -6.70
CA LEU A 69 -20.95 7.98 -5.43
C LEU A 69 -20.37 9.36 -5.14
N MET A 70 -19.09 9.56 -5.38
CA MET A 70 -18.43 10.86 -5.15
C MET A 70 -19.02 11.95 -6.04
N GLU A 71 -19.23 11.68 -7.32
CA GLU A 71 -19.82 12.60 -8.27
C GLU A 71 -21.30 12.90 -7.93
N GLN A 72 -22.10 11.85 -7.68
CA GLN A 72 -23.53 11.98 -7.36
C GLN A 72 -23.78 12.82 -6.09
N HIS A 73 -22.90 12.70 -5.11
CA HIS A 73 -23.11 13.33 -3.80
C HIS A 73 -22.24 14.57 -3.57
N GLY A 74 -21.56 15.07 -4.61
CA GLY A 74 -20.79 16.31 -4.54
C GLY A 74 -19.65 16.24 -3.52
N VAL A 75 -18.89 15.12 -3.52
CA VAL A 75 -17.71 14.94 -2.71
C VAL A 75 -16.54 15.68 -3.36
N ASP A 76 -15.86 16.52 -2.62
CA ASP A 76 -14.74 17.32 -3.11
C ASP A 76 -13.36 16.73 -2.76
N ALA A 77 -13.31 15.76 -1.82
CA ALA A 77 -12.07 15.02 -1.52
C ALA A 77 -12.35 13.60 -1.04
N VAL A 78 -11.36 12.73 -1.17
CA VAL A 78 -11.39 11.34 -0.69
C VAL A 78 -10.20 11.04 0.20
N HIS A 79 -10.47 10.42 1.37
CA HIS A 79 -9.45 9.87 2.26
C HIS A 79 -9.44 8.34 2.16
N PRO A 80 -8.36 7.71 1.69
CA PRO A 80 -8.33 6.26 1.46
C PRO A 80 -8.13 5.44 2.75
N GLY A 81 -7.75 6.05 3.87
CA GLY A 81 -7.29 5.33 5.05
C GLY A 81 -5.94 4.66 4.80
N TYR A 82 -5.85 3.39 5.16
CA TYR A 82 -4.72 2.50 4.86
C TYR A 82 -5.24 1.18 4.26
N GLY A 83 -4.41 0.45 3.48
CA GLY A 83 -4.86 -0.70 2.71
C GLY A 83 -5.83 -0.29 1.60
N PHE A 84 -6.62 -1.23 1.08
CA PHE A 84 -7.55 -1.01 -0.01
C PHE A 84 -6.93 -0.19 -1.17
N LEU A 85 -7.43 1.01 -1.43
CA LEU A 85 -6.99 1.88 -2.52
C LEU A 85 -5.94 2.93 -2.10
N SER A 86 -5.43 2.87 -0.85
CA SER A 86 -4.49 3.89 -0.34
C SER A 86 -3.15 3.95 -1.08
N GLU A 87 -2.76 2.86 -1.75
CA GLU A 87 -1.52 2.76 -2.52
C GLU A 87 -1.81 2.44 -4.01
N ASN A 88 -2.99 2.84 -4.50
CA ASN A 88 -3.40 2.57 -5.88
C ASN A 88 -3.29 3.84 -6.73
N PRO A 89 -2.26 3.96 -7.61
CA PRO A 89 -2.06 5.17 -8.42
C PRO A 89 -3.18 5.40 -9.44
N ASP A 90 -3.83 4.36 -9.94
CA ASP A 90 -4.93 4.52 -10.90
C ASP A 90 -6.17 5.11 -10.22
N PHE A 91 -6.42 4.79 -8.96
CA PHE A 91 -7.49 5.42 -8.19
C PHE A 91 -7.21 6.92 -7.98
N VAL A 92 -5.96 7.30 -7.71
CA VAL A 92 -5.59 8.72 -7.58
C VAL A 92 -5.79 9.46 -8.90
N LYS A 93 -5.28 8.91 -10.03
CA LYS A 93 -5.50 9.47 -11.38
C LYS A 93 -6.99 9.62 -11.70
N GLY A 94 -7.80 8.62 -11.31
CA GLY A 94 -9.24 8.66 -11.47
C GLY A 94 -9.92 9.77 -10.66
N CYS A 95 -9.46 10.07 -9.45
CA CYS A 95 -9.91 11.19 -8.65
C CYS A 95 -9.52 12.54 -9.29
N GLU A 96 -8.25 12.69 -9.69
CA GLU A 96 -7.74 13.90 -10.33
C GLU A 96 -8.49 14.24 -11.61
N ALA A 97 -8.77 13.23 -12.46
CA ALA A 97 -9.55 13.41 -13.68
C ALA A 97 -10.97 13.92 -13.44
N ARG A 98 -11.49 13.77 -12.23
CA ARG A 98 -12.84 14.21 -11.80
C ARG A 98 -12.81 15.46 -10.93
N GLY A 99 -11.64 16.06 -10.73
CA GLY A 99 -11.48 17.22 -9.85
C GLY A 99 -11.71 16.92 -8.36
N ILE A 100 -11.60 15.66 -7.96
CA ILE A 100 -11.72 15.20 -6.57
C ILE A 100 -10.31 15.10 -5.98
N ALA A 101 -10.07 15.83 -4.88
CA ALA A 101 -8.77 15.79 -4.22
C ALA A 101 -8.53 14.45 -3.50
N PHE A 102 -7.45 13.78 -3.83
CA PHE A 102 -7.02 12.60 -3.07
C PHE A 102 -6.18 13.05 -1.87
N ILE A 103 -6.57 12.67 -0.66
CA ILE A 103 -5.83 12.99 0.57
C ILE A 103 -4.74 11.94 0.76
N GLY A 104 -3.61 12.17 0.15
CA GLY A 104 -2.47 11.23 0.11
C GLY A 104 -1.40 11.67 -0.88
N PRO A 105 -0.46 10.77 -1.22
CA PRO A 105 0.60 11.03 -2.20
C PRO A 105 0.05 11.11 -3.63
N THR A 106 0.83 11.74 -4.53
CA THR A 106 0.53 11.77 -5.97
C THR A 106 0.76 10.40 -6.61
N PRO A 107 0.20 10.14 -7.81
CA PRO A 107 0.48 8.90 -8.55
C PRO A 107 1.98 8.63 -8.74
N GLU A 108 2.76 9.66 -9.09
CA GLU A 108 4.20 9.55 -9.30
C GLU A 108 4.95 9.20 -8.00
N GLN A 109 4.49 9.75 -6.86
CA GLN A 109 5.04 9.40 -5.55
C GLN A 109 4.70 7.94 -5.19
N MET A 110 3.47 7.49 -5.47
CA MET A 110 3.08 6.10 -5.26
C MET A 110 3.93 5.15 -6.11
N ASP A 111 4.11 5.44 -7.39
CA ASP A 111 4.95 4.63 -8.29
C ASP A 111 6.41 4.59 -7.82
N THR A 112 6.93 5.72 -7.32
CA THR A 112 8.31 5.83 -6.82
C THR A 112 8.53 5.03 -5.53
N PHE A 113 7.60 5.13 -4.58
CA PHE A 113 7.73 4.50 -3.25
C PHE A 113 7.03 3.15 -3.12
N GLY A 114 6.16 2.78 -4.05
CA GLY A 114 5.42 1.52 -4.04
C GLY A 114 6.32 0.30 -4.24
N LEU A 115 7.44 0.44 -4.96
CA LEU A 115 8.43 -0.60 -5.11
C LEU A 115 9.66 -0.30 -4.25
N LYS A 116 10.07 -1.26 -3.43
CA LYS A 116 11.17 -1.07 -2.47
C LYS A 116 12.51 -0.71 -3.13
N HIS A 117 12.80 -1.26 -4.32
CA HIS A 117 14.05 -0.96 -5.02
C HIS A 117 14.07 0.47 -5.59
N THR A 118 12.95 0.99 -6.09
CA THR A 118 12.86 2.37 -6.59
C THR A 118 12.98 3.38 -5.45
N ALA A 119 12.31 3.12 -4.33
CA ALA A 119 12.43 3.91 -3.11
C ALA A 119 13.88 3.92 -2.59
N ARG A 120 14.55 2.77 -2.60
CA ARG A 120 15.95 2.62 -2.21
C ARG A 120 16.89 3.42 -3.14
N THR A 121 16.70 3.33 -4.45
CA THR A 121 17.48 4.09 -5.43
C THR A 121 17.33 5.61 -5.23
N LEU A 122 16.11 6.08 -4.93
CA LEU A 122 15.87 7.49 -4.63
C LEU A 122 16.56 7.92 -3.33
N ALA A 123 16.43 7.13 -2.27
CA ALA A 123 17.08 7.37 -0.97
C ALA A 123 18.61 7.48 -1.14
N GLN A 124 19.21 6.60 -1.93
CA GLN A 124 20.63 6.61 -2.24
C GLN A 124 21.06 7.88 -2.96
N LYS A 125 20.29 8.30 -3.99
CA LYS A 125 20.54 9.55 -4.74
C LYS A 125 20.42 10.80 -3.90
N THR A 126 19.58 10.79 -2.88
CA THR A 126 19.35 11.95 -1.99
C THR A 126 20.19 11.91 -0.71
N GLY A 127 21.12 10.96 -0.58
CA GLY A 127 22.03 10.85 0.57
C GLY A 127 21.38 10.37 1.86
N VAL A 128 20.20 9.76 1.79
CA VAL A 128 19.58 9.12 2.95
C VAL A 128 20.39 7.88 3.34
N PRO A 129 20.79 7.71 4.62
CA PRO A 129 21.52 6.54 5.07
C PRO A 129 20.73 5.25 4.82
N LEU A 130 21.38 4.28 4.19
CA LEU A 130 20.80 2.98 3.87
C LEU A 130 21.68 1.86 4.42
N LEU A 131 21.06 0.75 4.80
CA LEU A 131 21.81 -0.48 5.02
C LEU A 131 22.45 -0.95 3.71
N PRO A 132 23.62 -1.60 3.76
CA PRO A 132 24.20 -2.27 2.59
C PRO A 132 23.18 -3.20 1.94
N GLY A 133 23.09 -3.17 0.64
CA GLY A 133 22.12 -3.98 -0.11
C GLY A 133 22.29 -3.82 -1.60
N THR A 134 21.48 -4.52 -2.37
CA THR A 134 21.57 -4.60 -3.83
C THR A 134 20.42 -3.84 -4.51
N ASP A 135 20.58 -3.59 -5.79
CA ASP A 135 19.48 -3.40 -6.73
C ASP A 135 18.74 -4.72 -6.96
N LEU A 136 17.77 -4.74 -7.89
CA LEU A 136 17.08 -5.97 -8.27
C LEU A 136 18.06 -7.01 -8.79
N LEU A 137 17.92 -8.21 -8.27
CA LEU A 137 18.75 -9.37 -8.65
C LEU A 137 18.02 -10.20 -9.70
N THR A 138 18.73 -10.58 -10.76
CA THR A 138 18.18 -11.31 -11.89
C THR A 138 18.34 -12.83 -11.76
N ASP A 139 19.39 -13.26 -11.03
CA ASP A 139 19.70 -14.69 -10.87
C ASP A 139 20.27 -15.00 -9.47
N LYS A 140 20.25 -16.29 -9.13
CA LYS A 140 20.67 -16.80 -7.84
C LYS A 140 22.18 -16.62 -7.60
N ASN A 141 23.02 -16.76 -8.62
CA ASN A 141 24.47 -16.65 -8.45
C ASN A 141 24.87 -15.20 -8.13
N ALA A 142 24.21 -14.22 -8.78
CA ALA A 142 24.38 -12.81 -8.45
C ALA A 142 23.96 -12.54 -6.99
N ALA A 143 22.89 -13.18 -6.53
CA ALA A 143 22.43 -13.05 -5.15
C ALA A 143 23.44 -13.62 -4.13
N LEU A 144 23.98 -14.81 -4.38
CA LEU A 144 24.98 -15.44 -3.51
C LEU A 144 26.24 -14.58 -3.43
N LYS A 145 26.75 -14.11 -4.56
CA LYS A 145 27.92 -13.22 -4.62
C LYS A 145 27.70 -11.92 -3.85
N ALA A 146 26.57 -11.25 -4.08
CA ALA A 146 26.24 -10.00 -3.38
C ALA A 146 26.09 -10.21 -1.87
N ALA A 147 25.52 -11.34 -1.44
CA ALA A 147 25.39 -11.66 -0.02
C ALA A 147 26.74 -11.90 0.66
N GLU A 148 27.72 -12.50 -0.04
CA GLU A 148 29.09 -12.64 0.45
C GLU A 148 29.77 -11.27 0.60
N GLU A 149 29.61 -10.37 -0.37
CA GLU A 149 30.17 -9.01 -0.33
C GLU A 149 29.56 -8.16 0.80
N ILE A 150 28.24 -8.27 1.04
CA ILE A 150 27.53 -7.58 2.12
C ILE A 150 27.85 -8.19 3.49
N GLY A 151 28.15 -9.48 3.52
CA GLY A 151 28.36 -10.29 4.72
C GLY A 151 27.05 -10.76 5.36
N TYR A 152 26.98 -12.07 5.66
CA TYR A 152 25.83 -12.66 6.36
C TYR A 152 25.71 -12.19 7.82
N PRO A 153 24.53 -12.23 8.45
CA PRO A 153 23.24 -12.57 7.84
C PRO A 153 22.71 -11.46 6.94
N VAL A 154 21.93 -11.87 5.94
CA VAL A 154 21.26 -10.97 5.01
C VAL A 154 19.75 -11.23 4.98
N MET A 155 18.97 -10.25 4.54
CA MET A 155 17.54 -10.39 4.30
C MET A 155 17.27 -10.42 2.79
N LEU A 156 16.77 -11.53 2.28
CA LEU A 156 16.21 -11.63 0.93
C LEU A 156 14.80 -11.10 0.93
N LYS A 157 14.51 -10.13 0.07
CA LYS A 157 13.22 -9.42 0.03
C LYS A 157 12.63 -9.38 -1.37
N SER A 158 11.31 -9.57 -1.44
CA SER A 158 10.53 -9.17 -2.61
C SER A 158 10.50 -7.65 -2.75
N THR A 159 10.58 -7.14 -4.00
CA THR A 159 10.45 -5.70 -4.28
C THR A 159 9.03 -5.19 -4.10
N ALA A 160 8.03 -6.02 -4.41
CA ALA A 160 6.63 -5.72 -4.20
C ALA A 160 6.12 -6.27 -2.87
N GLY A 161 5.04 -5.67 -2.35
CA GLY A 161 4.33 -6.15 -1.17
C GLY A 161 4.78 -5.56 0.15
N GLY A 162 4.01 -5.89 1.19
CA GLY A 162 4.16 -5.42 2.57
C GLY A 162 3.82 -6.52 3.58
N GLY A 163 3.79 -6.15 4.87
CA GLY A 163 3.37 -7.07 5.93
C GLY A 163 4.29 -8.28 6.18
N GLY A 164 5.53 -8.26 5.68
CA GLY A 164 6.49 -9.37 5.87
C GLY A 164 6.36 -10.52 4.89
N ILE A 165 5.41 -10.47 3.95
CA ILE A 165 5.28 -11.49 2.90
C ILE A 165 6.42 -11.31 1.88
N GLY A 166 7.08 -12.44 1.51
CA GLY A 166 8.19 -12.43 0.57
C GLY A 166 9.50 -11.89 1.17
N MET A 167 9.73 -12.11 2.47
CA MET A 167 11.00 -11.82 3.14
C MET A 167 11.53 -13.03 3.88
N GLN A 168 12.84 -13.27 3.81
CA GLN A 168 13.49 -14.35 4.53
C GLN A 168 14.90 -13.95 4.99
N ILE A 169 15.21 -14.22 6.25
CA ILE A 169 16.56 -14.08 6.79
C ILE A 169 17.40 -15.27 6.29
N CYS A 170 18.57 -14.96 5.79
CA CYS A 170 19.55 -15.94 5.31
C CYS A 170 20.86 -15.79 6.10
N GLU A 171 21.16 -16.80 6.90
CA GLU A 171 22.33 -16.80 7.78
C GLU A 171 23.63 -17.16 7.05
N ASN A 172 23.53 -17.82 5.89
CA ASN A 172 24.62 -18.29 5.06
C ASN A 172 24.16 -18.56 3.62
N ALA A 173 25.09 -18.96 2.75
CA ALA A 173 24.84 -19.25 1.34
C ALA A 173 23.79 -20.36 1.15
N ASP A 174 23.83 -21.42 1.94
CA ASP A 174 22.89 -22.54 1.82
C ASP A 174 21.45 -22.11 2.12
N SER A 175 21.26 -21.28 3.13
CA SER A 175 19.94 -20.75 3.47
C SER A 175 19.42 -19.79 2.41
N LEU A 176 20.29 -19.00 1.79
CA LEU A 176 19.94 -18.12 0.68
C LEU A 176 19.55 -18.92 -0.57
N ASP A 177 20.32 -19.95 -0.91
CA ASP A 177 20.02 -20.82 -2.05
C ASP A 177 18.62 -21.45 -1.95
N LYS A 178 18.27 -21.96 -0.77
CA LYS A 178 16.95 -22.55 -0.48
C LYS A 178 15.82 -21.52 -0.48
N ALA A 179 16.09 -20.29 -0.02
CA ALA A 179 15.11 -19.21 0.08
C ALA A 179 14.77 -18.61 -1.28
N TRP A 180 15.70 -18.57 -2.22
CA TRP A 180 15.59 -17.86 -3.50
C TRP A 180 14.31 -18.18 -4.27
N ASP A 181 14.10 -19.45 -4.60
CA ASP A 181 12.95 -19.87 -5.39
C ASP A 181 11.62 -19.70 -4.64
N SER A 182 11.64 -19.88 -3.32
CA SER A 182 10.47 -19.72 -2.46
C SER A 182 10.01 -18.27 -2.40
N VAL A 183 10.92 -17.32 -2.17
CA VAL A 183 10.62 -15.89 -2.07
C VAL A 183 10.11 -15.35 -3.40
N ARG A 184 10.75 -15.71 -4.52
CA ARG A 184 10.30 -15.30 -5.87
C ARG A 184 8.90 -15.82 -6.19
N ARG A 185 8.63 -17.10 -5.93
CA ARG A 185 7.31 -17.70 -6.15
C ARG A 185 6.22 -17.03 -5.31
N LEU A 186 6.50 -16.77 -4.02
CA LEU A 186 5.57 -16.06 -3.15
C LEU A 186 5.29 -14.65 -3.65
N SER A 187 6.31 -13.97 -4.15
CA SER A 187 6.18 -12.64 -4.72
C SER A 187 5.33 -12.62 -5.99
N ALA A 188 5.62 -13.52 -6.93
CA ALA A 188 4.86 -13.64 -8.17
C ALA A 188 3.37 -13.93 -7.90
N ASN A 189 3.08 -14.85 -6.97
CA ASN A 189 1.72 -15.27 -6.66
C ASN A 189 0.90 -14.18 -5.95
N ASN A 190 1.52 -13.38 -5.09
CA ASN A 190 0.80 -12.39 -4.28
C ASN A 190 0.79 -10.99 -4.89
N PHE A 191 1.80 -10.64 -5.70
CA PHE A 191 2.03 -9.27 -6.16
C PHE A 191 2.24 -9.13 -7.66
N SER A 192 2.13 -10.23 -8.42
CA SER A 192 2.39 -10.27 -9.88
C SER A 192 3.78 -9.72 -10.27
N ASN A 193 4.75 -9.81 -9.36
CA ASN A 193 6.12 -9.33 -9.53
C ASN A 193 7.06 -10.27 -8.79
N ASP A 194 8.06 -10.83 -9.47
CA ASP A 194 9.02 -11.78 -8.92
C ASP A 194 10.39 -11.17 -8.61
N GLY A 195 10.51 -9.85 -8.73
CA GLY A 195 11.74 -9.11 -8.44
C GLY A 195 12.14 -9.25 -6.97
N VAL A 196 13.40 -9.55 -6.73
CA VAL A 196 13.98 -9.69 -5.39
C VAL A 196 15.26 -8.87 -5.26
N PHE A 197 15.62 -8.51 -4.05
CA PHE A 197 16.87 -7.84 -3.69
C PHE A 197 17.32 -8.30 -2.30
N ILE A 198 18.57 -7.98 -1.93
CA ILE A 198 19.15 -8.34 -0.65
C ILE A 198 19.53 -7.08 0.12
N GLU A 199 19.33 -7.11 1.42
CA GLU A 199 19.84 -6.10 2.36
C GLU A 199 20.55 -6.76 3.54
N LYS A 200 21.52 -6.06 4.13
CA LYS A 200 22.12 -6.45 5.40
C LYS A 200 21.05 -6.64 6.47
N TYR A 201 21.06 -7.76 7.15
CA TYR A 201 20.22 -7.96 8.33
C TYR A 201 20.94 -7.53 9.60
N ILE A 202 20.28 -6.68 10.40
CA ILE A 202 20.76 -6.23 11.71
C ILE A 202 19.94 -6.94 12.79
N ALA A 203 20.56 -7.85 13.50
CA ALA A 203 19.88 -8.66 14.53
C ALA A 203 19.55 -7.87 15.80
N ARG A 204 20.33 -6.83 16.09
CA ARG A 204 20.11 -5.92 17.22
C ARG A 204 20.34 -4.50 16.72
N ALA A 205 19.33 -3.64 16.81
CA ALA A 205 19.36 -2.22 16.45
C ALA A 205 19.18 -1.39 17.72
#